data_8d5b1b28cb26e71ccf1c4e77a742f9a6
#
_entry.id   8d5b1b28cb26e71ccf1c4e77a742f9a6
#
_cell.length_a   1.000
_cell.length_b   1.000
_cell.length_c   1.000
_cell.angle_alpha   90.00
_cell.angle_beta   90.00
_cell.angle_gamma   90.00
#
_symmetry.space_group_name_H-M   'P 1'
#
loop_
_entity.id
_entity.type
_entity.pdbx_description
1 polymer ?
#
loop_
_entity_poly.entity_id
_entity_poly.type
_entity_poly.pdbx_seq_one_letter_code
_entity_poly.pdbx_strand_id
1 'polypeptide(L)'
;MHWDGNTKSPIARNLLASLGLGAPMHGKHGDLTFADVKRQTDLSEKIAPPKYPYQIDNEAANRGSRLFAENCNSCHGGPESDKRLFAVADVGTDPNRANMFTQRLADGFNKFLAELESEGYQSPKEYGVRSTGKYWAATLSGVWARSPYLHNGSVRTMHELLTSPAKRAKTFHRGSRVFDEKEMGYTDEGAYILDTASSGNSNSGHDYGTKLSEDEKRDLIEYLKTL
;
A
#
# COMPACT_ATOMS: atom_id res chain seq x y z
N MET A 1 3.74 -7.34 -0.42
CA MET A 1 3.10 -7.63 0.90
C MET A 1 1.81 -6.85 1.03
N HIS A 2 0.93 -7.19 1.98
CA HIS A 2 -0.20 -6.34 2.37
C HIS A 2 0.27 -5.19 3.27
N TRP A 3 -0.59 -4.18 3.46
CA TRP A 3 -0.26 -3.01 4.28
C TRP A 3 0.24 -3.32 5.70
N ASP A 4 -0.25 -4.39 6.30
CA ASP A 4 0.15 -4.87 7.63
C ASP A 4 1.29 -5.91 7.57
N GLY A 5 1.88 -6.18 6.42
CA GLY A 5 2.97 -7.14 6.28
C GLY A 5 2.62 -8.56 6.73
N ASN A 6 1.35 -8.92 6.76
CA ASN A 6 0.87 -10.23 7.24
C ASN A 6 1.26 -11.38 6.32
N THR A 7 1.58 -11.14 5.06
CA THR A 7 2.05 -12.15 4.10
C THR A 7 3.58 -12.12 4.01
N LYS A 8 4.20 -13.29 3.93
CA LYS A 8 5.66 -13.42 3.88
C LYS A 8 6.23 -13.25 2.47
N SER A 9 5.39 -13.37 1.44
CA SER A 9 5.79 -13.31 0.04
C SER A 9 4.65 -12.81 -0.86
N PRO A 10 4.92 -12.40 -2.11
CA PRO A 10 3.89 -12.07 -3.09
C PRO A 10 2.95 -13.26 -3.36
N ILE A 11 3.47 -14.48 -3.36
CA ILE A 11 2.66 -15.70 -3.57
C ILE A 11 1.68 -15.87 -2.40
N ALA A 12 2.14 -15.71 -1.15
CA ALA A 12 1.26 -15.79 0.02
C ALA A 12 0.15 -14.72 -0.02
N ARG A 13 0.47 -13.51 -0.51
CA ARG A 13 -0.51 -12.43 -0.72
C ARG A 13 -1.60 -12.86 -1.70
N ASN A 14 -1.20 -13.38 -2.85
CA ASN A 14 -2.13 -13.76 -3.92
C ASN A 14 -2.97 -14.97 -3.52
N LEU A 15 -2.39 -15.96 -2.84
CA LEU A 15 -3.11 -17.10 -2.30
C LEU A 15 -4.16 -16.67 -1.28
N LEU A 16 -3.78 -15.85 -0.31
CA LEU A 16 -4.72 -15.34 0.71
C LEU A 16 -5.88 -14.56 0.06
N ALA A 17 -5.60 -13.76 -0.96
CA ALA A 17 -6.62 -13.03 -1.71
C ALA A 17 -7.55 -13.98 -2.47
N SER A 18 -7.01 -15.00 -3.14
CA SER A 18 -7.81 -15.99 -3.89
C SER A 18 -8.74 -16.78 -2.97
N LEU A 19 -8.24 -17.24 -1.84
CA LEU A 19 -9.04 -17.96 -0.83
C LEU A 19 -10.09 -17.03 -0.19
N GLY A 20 -9.73 -15.80 0.11
CA GLY A 20 -10.66 -14.80 0.63
C GLY A 20 -11.80 -14.44 -0.34
N LEU A 21 -11.59 -14.63 -1.64
CA LEU A 21 -12.60 -14.49 -2.69
C LEU A 21 -13.38 -15.80 -2.95
N GLY A 22 -13.12 -16.85 -2.19
CA GLY A 22 -13.84 -18.13 -2.29
C GLY A 22 -13.31 -19.10 -3.34
N ALA A 23 -12.06 -18.92 -3.79
CA ALA A 23 -11.47 -19.91 -4.72
C ALA A 23 -11.30 -21.26 -4.03
N PRO A 24 -11.87 -22.37 -4.57
CA PRO A 24 -11.68 -23.68 -4.00
C PRO A 24 -10.27 -24.19 -4.31
N MET A 25 -9.66 -24.87 -3.34
CA MET A 25 -8.35 -25.51 -3.48
C MET A 25 -8.44 -26.98 -3.01
N HIS A 26 -9.11 -27.80 -3.79
CA HIS A 26 -9.31 -29.23 -3.44
C HIS A 26 -8.82 -30.21 -4.52
N GLY A 27 -7.99 -29.74 -5.47
CA GLY A 27 -7.36 -30.56 -6.50
C GLY A 27 -8.32 -31.22 -7.49
N LYS A 28 -9.59 -30.80 -7.48
CA LYS A 28 -10.56 -31.25 -8.49
C LYS A 28 -10.37 -30.42 -9.76
N HIS A 29 -10.80 -30.98 -10.88
CA HIS A 29 -10.73 -30.28 -12.16
C HIS A 29 -11.44 -28.91 -12.07
N GLY A 30 -10.72 -27.85 -12.35
CA GLY A 30 -11.22 -26.47 -12.27
C GLY A 30 -10.90 -25.73 -10.96
N ASP A 31 -10.38 -26.41 -9.95
CA ASP A 31 -9.94 -25.78 -8.71
C ASP A 31 -8.60 -25.05 -8.89
N LEU A 32 -8.38 -24.00 -8.10
CA LEU A 32 -7.12 -23.27 -8.09
C LEU A 32 -6.01 -24.15 -7.49
N THR A 33 -4.87 -24.21 -8.16
CA THR A 33 -3.68 -24.93 -7.67
C THR A 33 -2.59 -23.94 -7.20
N PHE A 34 -1.64 -24.40 -6.38
CA PHE A 34 -0.45 -23.61 -6.04
C PHE A 34 0.35 -23.22 -7.29
N ALA A 35 0.41 -24.08 -8.30
CA ALA A 35 1.07 -23.77 -9.57
C ALA A 35 0.40 -22.62 -10.31
N ASP A 36 -0.93 -22.53 -10.26
CA ASP A 36 -1.68 -21.41 -10.85
C ASP A 36 -1.41 -20.10 -10.09
N VAL A 37 -1.45 -20.13 -8.76
CA VAL A 37 -1.12 -18.97 -7.92
C VAL A 37 0.31 -18.50 -8.19
N LYS A 38 1.27 -19.43 -8.31
CA LYS A 38 2.65 -19.11 -8.66
C LYS A 38 2.75 -18.45 -10.02
N ARG A 39 2.13 -19.04 -11.04
CA ARG A 39 2.14 -18.49 -12.41
C ARG A 39 1.54 -17.09 -12.48
N GLN A 40 0.39 -16.87 -11.82
CA GLN A 40 -0.24 -15.55 -11.72
C GLN A 40 0.67 -14.54 -11.02
N THR A 41 1.33 -14.97 -9.94
CA THR A 41 2.28 -14.13 -9.20
C THR A 41 3.46 -13.77 -10.08
N ASP A 42 4.11 -14.74 -10.71
CA ASP A 42 5.27 -14.53 -11.58
C ASP A 42 4.95 -13.59 -12.76
N LEU A 43 3.73 -13.63 -13.27
CA LEU A 43 3.25 -12.72 -14.31
C LEU A 43 3.02 -11.32 -13.77
N SER A 44 2.31 -11.19 -12.64
CA SER A 44 2.00 -9.89 -12.06
C SER A 44 3.23 -9.11 -11.58
N GLU A 45 4.24 -9.81 -11.06
CA GLU A 45 5.51 -9.19 -10.63
C GLU A 45 6.37 -8.68 -11.81
N LYS A 46 6.06 -9.09 -13.05
CA LYS A 46 6.70 -8.57 -14.26
C LYS A 46 6.05 -7.31 -14.82
N ILE A 47 4.87 -6.96 -14.34
CA ILE A 47 4.16 -5.76 -14.80
C ILE A 47 4.87 -4.54 -14.21
N ALA A 48 5.48 -3.74 -15.09
CA ALA A 48 6.08 -2.48 -14.68
C ALA A 48 5.00 -1.49 -14.20
N PRO A 49 5.29 -0.66 -13.21
CA PRO A 49 4.38 0.41 -12.81
C PRO A 49 4.14 1.37 -13.99
N PRO A 50 2.94 1.97 -14.10
CA PRO A 50 2.65 2.90 -15.18
C PRO A 50 3.51 4.17 -15.04
N LYS A 51 4.09 4.61 -16.14
CA LYS A 51 4.79 5.89 -16.19
C LYS A 51 3.80 7.04 -16.03
N TYR A 52 4.23 8.10 -15.38
CA TYR A 52 3.43 9.31 -15.27
C TYR A 52 3.10 9.86 -16.67
N PRO A 53 1.82 10.10 -16.99
CA PRO A 53 1.43 10.37 -18.38
C PRO A 53 1.53 11.84 -18.80
N TYR A 54 1.84 12.73 -17.86
CA TYR A 54 1.90 14.16 -18.11
C TYR A 54 3.35 14.66 -18.04
N GLN A 55 3.56 15.96 -18.29
CA GLN A 55 4.87 16.58 -18.24
C GLN A 55 5.39 16.65 -16.80
N ILE A 56 6.68 16.40 -16.62
CA ILE A 56 7.39 16.51 -15.34
C ILE A 56 8.38 17.67 -15.44
N ASP A 57 8.41 18.53 -14.44
CA ASP A 57 9.49 19.50 -14.28
C ASP A 57 10.75 18.78 -13.74
N ASN A 58 11.69 18.51 -14.66
CA ASN A 58 12.90 17.79 -14.32
C ASN A 58 13.83 18.54 -13.35
N GLU A 59 13.84 19.87 -13.37
CA GLU A 59 14.65 20.66 -12.45
C GLU A 59 14.06 20.59 -11.03
N ALA A 60 12.75 20.72 -10.91
CA ALA A 60 12.04 20.54 -9.67
C ALA A 60 12.20 19.09 -9.15
N ALA A 61 12.07 18.08 -10.03
CA ALA A 61 12.27 16.69 -9.65
C ALA A 61 13.70 16.41 -9.13
N ASN A 62 14.72 17.03 -9.72
CA ASN A 62 16.11 16.94 -9.24
C ASN A 62 16.29 17.55 -7.83
N ARG A 63 15.61 18.67 -7.54
CA ARG A 63 15.60 19.24 -6.18
C ARG A 63 14.83 18.31 -5.23
N GLY A 64 13.67 17.83 -5.67
CA GLY A 64 12.81 16.89 -4.92
C GLY A 64 13.48 15.58 -4.55
N SER A 65 14.40 15.07 -5.37
CA SER A 65 15.15 13.86 -5.08
C SER A 65 16.02 13.97 -3.81
N ARG A 66 16.56 15.15 -3.55
CA ARG A 66 17.32 15.42 -2.32
C ARG A 66 16.39 15.48 -1.10
N LEU A 67 15.25 16.17 -1.25
CA LEU A 67 14.22 16.21 -0.20
C LEU A 67 13.70 14.81 0.15
N PHE A 68 13.53 13.97 -0.86
CA PHE A 68 13.17 12.57 -0.66
C PHE A 68 14.25 11.80 0.12
N ALA A 69 15.51 11.96 -0.24
CA ALA A 69 16.61 11.31 0.43
C ALA A 69 16.67 11.67 1.93
N GLU A 70 16.39 12.92 2.27
CA GLU A 70 16.43 13.43 3.64
C GLU A 70 15.20 13.03 4.47
N ASN A 71 14.00 13.01 3.88
CA ASN A 71 12.75 12.91 4.63
C ASN A 71 12.04 11.55 4.47
N CYS A 72 12.30 10.79 3.39
CA CYS A 72 11.50 9.63 3.01
C CYS A 72 12.33 8.34 2.87
N ASN A 73 13.61 8.47 2.50
CA ASN A 73 14.47 7.35 2.12
C ASN A 73 14.71 6.34 3.25
N SER A 74 14.66 6.79 4.50
CA SER A 74 14.84 5.90 5.67
C SER A 74 13.79 4.79 5.74
N CYS A 75 12.58 5.03 5.23
CA CYS A 75 11.49 4.08 5.18
C CYS A 75 11.23 3.54 3.75
N HIS A 76 11.32 4.40 2.73
CA HIS A 76 10.93 4.08 1.35
C HIS A 76 12.10 3.85 0.39
N GLY A 77 13.34 4.08 0.82
CA GLY A 77 14.53 3.93 -0.01
C GLY A 77 15.28 2.62 0.20
N GLY A 78 16.15 2.31 -0.77
CA GLY A 78 17.06 1.18 -0.73
C GLY A 78 16.44 -0.18 -1.05
N PRO A 79 17.27 -1.20 -1.29
CA PRO A 79 16.82 -2.52 -1.75
C PRO A 79 16.06 -3.33 -0.71
N GLU A 80 16.13 -2.96 0.56
CA GLU A 80 15.46 -3.64 1.68
C GLU A 80 14.20 -2.90 2.18
N SER A 81 13.83 -1.77 1.55
CA SER A 81 12.69 -0.95 1.99
C SER A 81 11.37 -1.73 1.99
N ASP A 82 11.18 -2.61 1.02
CA ASP A 82 10.00 -3.47 0.88
C ASP A 82 9.85 -4.53 1.98
N LYS A 83 10.90 -4.79 2.76
CA LYS A 83 10.89 -5.74 3.88
C LYS A 83 10.68 -5.08 5.25
N ARG A 84 10.65 -3.75 5.32
CA ARG A 84 10.57 -3.02 6.58
C ARG A 84 9.16 -2.92 7.12
N LEU A 85 9.00 -3.26 8.39
CA LEU A 85 7.77 -3.14 9.16
C LEU A 85 7.97 -2.15 10.30
N PHE A 86 7.11 -1.13 10.34
CA PHE A 86 7.14 -0.05 11.33
C PHE A 86 5.99 -0.20 12.31
N ALA A 87 6.24 0.08 13.58
CA ALA A 87 5.19 0.06 14.59
C ALA A 87 4.12 1.12 14.27
N VAL A 88 2.86 0.82 14.60
CA VAL A 88 1.76 1.77 14.40
C VAL A 88 2.03 3.09 15.11
N ALA A 89 2.64 3.03 16.30
CA ALA A 89 3.00 4.23 17.07
C ALA A 89 4.03 5.12 16.36
N ASP A 90 4.95 4.54 15.59
CA ASP A 90 5.99 5.27 14.86
C ASP A 90 5.40 5.99 13.63
N VAL A 91 4.42 5.35 12.96
CA VAL A 91 3.76 5.91 11.77
C VAL A 91 2.59 6.81 12.13
N GLY A 92 1.92 6.55 13.25
CA GLY A 92 0.79 7.33 13.77
C GLY A 92 -0.52 7.23 12.99
N THR A 93 -0.58 6.39 11.93
CA THR A 93 -1.79 6.22 11.11
C THR A 93 -2.83 5.34 11.79
N ASP A 94 -4.06 5.27 11.25
CA ASP A 94 -5.14 4.47 11.80
C ASP A 94 -4.69 3.03 12.08
N PRO A 95 -4.91 2.48 13.29
CA PRO A 95 -4.38 1.18 13.70
C PRO A 95 -5.22 -0.02 13.23
N ASN A 96 -6.46 0.23 12.75
CA ASN A 96 -7.41 -0.85 12.52
C ASN A 96 -6.90 -1.90 11.54
N ARG A 97 -6.30 -1.47 10.41
CA ARG A 97 -5.78 -2.41 9.41
C ARG A 97 -4.59 -3.23 9.94
N ALA A 98 -3.71 -2.62 10.76
CA ALA A 98 -2.57 -3.33 11.34
C ALA A 98 -3.01 -4.40 12.36
N ASN A 99 -4.10 -4.14 13.08
CA ASN A 99 -4.58 -4.98 14.17
C ASN A 99 -5.64 -6.00 13.74
N MET A 100 -6.24 -5.85 12.55
CA MET A 100 -7.34 -6.73 12.12
C MET A 100 -6.90 -8.18 11.85
N PHE A 101 -5.65 -8.39 11.40
CA PHE A 101 -5.13 -9.73 11.14
C PHE A 101 -4.47 -10.30 12.40
N THR A 102 -5.29 -10.88 13.25
CA THR A 102 -4.88 -11.40 14.56
C THR A 102 -4.02 -12.67 14.45
N GLN A 103 -3.29 -13.01 15.54
CA GLN A 103 -2.54 -14.27 15.62
C GLN A 103 -3.45 -15.48 15.39
N ARG A 104 -4.67 -15.47 15.93
CA ARG A 104 -5.65 -16.54 15.71
C ARG A 104 -5.98 -16.75 14.23
N LEU A 105 -6.13 -15.66 13.46
CA LEU A 105 -6.35 -15.76 12.02
C LEU A 105 -5.13 -16.31 11.29
N ALA A 106 -3.93 -15.86 11.68
CA ALA A 106 -2.68 -16.37 11.12
C ALA A 106 -2.51 -17.87 11.38
N ASP A 107 -2.75 -18.31 12.61
CA ASP A 107 -2.65 -19.73 13.00
C ASP A 107 -3.67 -20.59 12.26
N GLY A 108 -4.92 -20.12 12.13
CA GLY A 108 -5.97 -20.80 11.38
C GLY A 108 -5.62 -20.98 9.92
N PHE A 109 -5.09 -19.92 9.29
CA PHE A 109 -4.67 -19.99 7.88
C PHE A 109 -3.47 -20.91 7.68
N ASN A 110 -2.45 -20.82 8.55
CA ASN A 110 -1.28 -21.68 8.47
C ASN A 110 -1.63 -23.17 8.74
N LYS A 111 -2.59 -23.42 9.63
CA LYS A 111 -3.12 -24.77 9.85
C LYS A 111 -3.81 -25.31 8.60
N PHE A 112 -4.67 -24.52 7.96
CA PHE A 112 -5.29 -24.86 6.69
C PHE A 112 -4.25 -25.20 5.59
N LEU A 113 -3.16 -24.42 5.50
CA LEU A 113 -2.08 -24.74 4.57
C LEU A 113 -1.41 -26.09 4.88
N ALA A 114 -1.19 -26.38 6.16
CA ALA A 114 -0.61 -27.67 6.59
C ALA A 114 -1.56 -28.85 6.31
N GLU A 115 -2.86 -28.66 6.43
CA GLU A 115 -3.86 -29.64 6.04
C GLU A 115 -3.82 -29.96 4.55
N LEU A 116 -3.74 -28.92 3.70
CA LEU A 116 -3.55 -29.09 2.26
C LEU A 116 -2.26 -29.85 1.92
N GLU A 117 -1.16 -29.58 2.63
CA GLU A 117 0.10 -30.32 2.47
C GLU A 117 -0.07 -31.82 2.79
N SER A 118 -0.83 -32.14 3.82
CA SER A 118 -1.10 -33.54 4.21
C SER A 118 -1.94 -34.31 3.16
N GLU A 119 -2.69 -33.58 2.35
CA GLU A 119 -3.47 -34.10 1.22
C GLU A 119 -2.65 -34.21 -0.09
N GLY A 120 -1.34 -33.93 -0.02
CA GLY A 120 -0.43 -34.07 -1.15
C GLY A 120 -0.20 -32.75 -1.94
N TYR A 121 -0.75 -31.64 -1.48
CA TYR A 121 -0.49 -30.33 -2.07
C TYR A 121 0.82 -29.78 -1.48
N GLN A 122 1.85 -29.63 -2.29
CA GLN A 122 3.10 -29.01 -1.85
C GLN A 122 2.90 -27.50 -1.68
N SER A 123 2.82 -27.06 -0.43
CA SER A 123 2.84 -25.64 -0.08
C SER A 123 4.28 -25.23 0.25
N PRO A 124 4.90 -24.35 -0.56
CA PRO A 124 6.19 -23.78 -0.20
C PRO A 124 6.09 -23.01 1.12
N LYS A 125 7.16 -23.04 1.93
CA LYS A 125 7.22 -22.32 3.24
C LYS A 125 6.94 -20.82 3.12
N GLU A 126 7.11 -20.25 1.91
CA GLU A 126 6.82 -18.85 1.63
C GLU A 126 5.32 -18.50 1.63
N TYR A 127 4.43 -19.47 1.58
CA TYR A 127 2.97 -19.23 1.59
C TYR A 127 2.41 -18.83 2.97
N GLY A 128 3.18 -19.02 4.04
CA GLY A 128 2.72 -18.70 5.38
C GLY A 128 2.39 -17.23 5.61
N VAL A 129 1.51 -17.01 6.58
CA VAL A 129 1.10 -15.68 7.04
C VAL A 129 1.47 -15.49 8.52
N ARG A 130 1.41 -14.23 8.97
CA ARG A 130 1.72 -13.86 10.35
C ARG A 130 0.88 -12.67 10.80
N SER A 131 0.64 -12.55 12.08
CA SER A 131 0.17 -11.31 12.69
C SER A 131 1.37 -10.42 12.99
N THR A 132 1.30 -9.13 12.67
CA THR A 132 2.42 -8.21 12.87
C THR A 132 2.10 -7.07 13.82
N GLY A 133 0.87 -6.55 13.80
CA GLY A 133 0.50 -5.31 14.48
C GLY A 133 1.29 -4.08 13.98
N LYS A 134 1.80 -4.13 12.73
CA LYS A 134 2.70 -3.14 12.13
C LYS A 134 2.21 -2.74 10.76
N TYR A 135 2.82 -1.68 10.21
CA TYR A 135 2.65 -1.28 8.83
C TYR A 135 3.92 -1.51 8.00
N TRP A 136 3.73 -1.95 6.78
CA TRP A 136 4.79 -2.12 5.80
C TRP A 136 4.95 -0.84 4.97
N ALA A 137 6.18 -0.32 4.91
CA ALA A 137 6.51 0.77 4.00
C ALA A 137 6.58 0.25 2.57
N ALA A 138 5.54 0.52 1.80
CA ALA A 138 5.45 0.11 0.41
C ALA A 138 6.50 0.81 -0.46
N THR A 139 6.96 0.12 -1.52
CA THR A 139 7.72 0.77 -2.58
C THR A 139 6.88 1.87 -3.23
N LEU A 140 7.50 2.97 -3.63
CA LEU A 140 6.79 4.11 -4.21
C LEU A 140 6.72 4.09 -5.74
N SER A 141 7.18 3.02 -6.39
CA SER A 141 7.07 2.87 -7.84
C SER A 141 5.62 3.00 -8.30
N GLY A 142 5.36 3.95 -9.20
CA GLY A 142 4.01 4.27 -9.66
C GLY A 142 3.10 4.88 -8.60
N VAL A 143 3.66 5.55 -7.59
CA VAL A 143 2.90 6.13 -6.47
C VAL A 143 1.86 7.16 -6.94
N TRP A 144 2.11 7.84 -8.02
CA TRP A 144 1.19 8.81 -8.61
C TRP A 144 -0.19 8.20 -8.93
N ALA A 145 -0.22 6.93 -9.35
CA ALA A 145 -1.44 6.22 -9.73
C ALA A 145 -2.18 5.58 -8.54
N ARG A 146 -1.71 5.80 -7.31
CA ARG A 146 -2.24 5.12 -6.11
C ARG A 146 -3.13 6.00 -5.23
N SER A 147 -3.47 7.21 -5.68
CA SER A 147 -4.44 8.07 -4.99
C SER A 147 -5.82 7.37 -4.88
N PRO A 148 -6.56 7.52 -3.76
CA PRO A 148 -6.19 8.24 -2.54
C PRO A 148 -5.19 7.48 -1.66
N TYR A 149 -4.42 8.21 -0.87
CA TYR A 149 -3.27 7.72 -0.11
C TYR A 149 -3.63 7.23 1.29
N LEU A 150 -2.63 6.68 1.99
CA LEU A 150 -2.69 5.85 3.19
C LEU A 150 -3.39 4.50 2.91
N HIS A 151 -3.26 3.58 3.88
CA HIS A 151 -3.78 2.21 3.76
C HIS A 151 -5.32 2.14 3.69
N ASN A 152 -6.01 3.18 4.14
CA ASN A 152 -7.46 3.32 4.15
C ASN A 152 -7.99 4.30 3.09
N GLY A 153 -7.10 4.91 2.30
CA GLY A 153 -7.47 5.90 1.29
C GLY A 153 -8.08 7.18 1.88
N SER A 154 -7.64 7.59 3.07
CA SER A 154 -8.18 8.73 3.81
C SER A 154 -7.52 10.07 3.50
N VAL A 155 -6.54 10.09 2.61
CA VAL A 155 -5.86 11.30 2.14
C VAL A 155 -5.96 11.37 0.62
N ARG A 156 -6.62 12.39 0.11
CA ARG A 156 -7.04 12.47 -1.28
C ARG A 156 -5.88 12.67 -2.26
N THR A 157 -4.93 13.54 -1.93
CA THR A 157 -3.82 13.92 -2.81
C THR A 157 -2.46 13.76 -2.12
N MET A 158 -1.38 13.74 -2.89
CA MET A 158 -0.02 13.70 -2.34
C MET A 158 0.32 15.01 -1.62
N HIS A 159 -0.10 16.14 -2.17
CA HIS A 159 0.08 17.43 -1.50
C HIS A 159 -0.60 17.44 -0.12
N GLU A 160 -1.81 16.89 -0.03
CA GLU A 160 -2.51 16.74 1.25
C GLU A 160 -1.76 15.79 2.20
N LEU A 161 -1.14 14.71 1.69
CA LEU A 161 -0.32 13.82 2.50
C LEU A 161 0.90 14.53 3.11
N LEU A 162 1.49 15.47 2.36
CA LEU A 162 2.59 16.33 2.81
C LEU A 162 2.11 17.53 3.66
N THR A 163 0.82 17.60 3.95
CA THR A 163 0.24 18.59 4.84
C THR A 163 0.08 18.00 6.26
N SER A 164 0.29 18.83 7.28
CA SER A 164 0.11 18.40 8.69
C SER A 164 -1.27 17.74 8.88
N PRO A 165 -1.37 16.59 9.55
CA PRO A 165 -2.63 15.87 9.77
C PRO A 165 -3.76 16.73 10.31
N ALA A 166 -3.44 17.69 11.18
CA ALA A 166 -4.43 18.62 11.74
C ALA A 166 -5.07 19.56 10.70
N LYS A 167 -4.44 19.71 9.53
CA LYS A 167 -4.91 20.57 8.42
C LYS A 167 -5.49 19.78 7.26
N ARG A 168 -5.41 18.43 7.26
CA ARG A 168 -6.00 17.57 6.24
C ARG A 168 -7.52 17.67 6.27
N ALA A 169 -8.15 17.40 5.14
CA ALA A 169 -9.60 17.43 5.01
C ALA A 169 -10.27 16.45 6.00
N LYS A 170 -11.29 16.91 6.69
CA LYS A 170 -12.10 16.06 7.59
C LYS A 170 -13.11 15.22 6.80
N THR A 171 -13.56 15.75 5.68
CA THR A 171 -14.44 15.04 4.74
C THR A 171 -14.03 15.42 3.31
N PHE A 172 -14.19 14.49 2.37
CA PHE A 172 -14.01 14.76 0.95
C PHE A 172 -14.81 13.78 0.10
N HIS A 173 -15.11 14.17 -1.13
CA HIS A 173 -15.84 13.33 -2.08
C HIS A 173 -14.90 12.32 -2.75
N ARG A 174 -15.39 11.11 -2.96
CA ARG A 174 -14.72 10.04 -3.70
C ARG A 174 -15.54 9.65 -4.92
N GLY A 175 -14.82 9.24 -5.98
CA GLY A 175 -15.42 8.80 -7.23
C GLY A 175 -15.12 9.73 -8.42
N SER A 176 -14.37 10.83 -8.20
CA SER A 176 -13.87 11.63 -9.31
C SER A 176 -13.00 10.80 -10.26
N ARG A 177 -13.08 11.12 -11.56
CA ARG A 177 -12.19 10.60 -12.60
C ARG A 177 -11.22 11.66 -13.12
N VAL A 178 -11.30 12.87 -12.57
CA VAL A 178 -10.42 13.99 -12.93
C VAL A 178 -9.21 13.97 -12.01
N PHE A 179 -8.04 13.79 -12.59
CA PHE A 179 -6.77 13.80 -11.86
C PHE A 179 -6.20 15.22 -11.85
N ASP A 180 -5.82 15.69 -10.67
CA ASP A 180 -5.12 16.96 -10.48
C ASP A 180 -3.61 16.70 -10.49
N GLU A 181 -2.94 17.16 -11.54
CA GLU A 181 -1.51 16.95 -11.75
C GLU A 181 -0.64 17.67 -10.72
N LYS A 182 -1.10 18.83 -10.20
CA LYS A 182 -0.34 19.62 -9.23
C LYS A 182 -0.43 19.02 -7.83
N GLU A 183 -1.63 18.60 -7.46
CA GLU A 183 -1.90 17.97 -6.17
C GLU A 183 -1.48 16.50 -6.14
N MET A 184 -1.26 15.88 -7.32
CA MET A 184 -1.03 14.45 -7.53
C MET A 184 -2.09 13.60 -6.83
N GLY A 185 -3.34 13.69 -7.35
CA GLY A 185 -4.50 12.95 -6.84
C GLY A 185 -5.78 13.36 -7.54
N TYR A 186 -6.90 12.81 -7.13
CA TYR A 186 -8.19 13.11 -7.76
C TYR A 186 -8.82 14.40 -7.19
N THR A 187 -9.62 15.10 -7.99
CA THR A 187 -10.40 16.25 -7.54
C THR A 187 -11.44 15.88 -6.48
N ASP A 188 -11.87 16.86 -5.68
CA ASP A 188 -12.86 16.67 -4.63
C ASP A 188 -14.29 16.65 -5.22
N GLU A 189 -14.58 15.58 -5.96
CA GLU A 189 -15.85 15.37 -6.63
C GLU A 189 -16.28 13.91 -6.55
N GLY A 190 -17.57 13.65 -6.60
CA GLY A 190 -18.12 12.29 -6.62
C GLY A 190 -19.34 12.12 -5.71
N ALA A 191 -19.94 10.95 -5.79
CA ALA A 191 -21.19 10.65 -5.09
C ALA A 191 -21.01 10.18 -3.64
N TYR A 192 -19.80 9.73 -3.28
CA TYR A 192 -19.53 9.20 -1.94
C TYR A 192 -18.70 10.18 -1.13
N ILE A 193 -19.16 10.52 0.05
CA ILE A 193 -18.42 11.36 1.01
C ILE A 193 -17.71 10.45 2.00
N LEU A 194 -16.36 10.55 2.04
CA LEU A 194 -15.56 9.93 3.08
C LEU A 194 -15.49 10.88 4.28
N ASP A 195 -15.86 10.38 5.46
CA ASP A 195 -15.66 11.07 6.74
C ASP A 195 -14.46 10.43 7.46
N THR A 196 -13.40 11.23 7.67
CA THR A 196 -12.17 10.79 8.32
C THR A 196 -12.27 10.67 9.84
N ALA A 197 -13.37 11.12 10.44
CA ALA A 197 -13.69 10.90 11.85
C ALA A 197 -14.30 9.51 12.11
N SER A 198 -14.83 8.86 11.09
CA SER A 198 -15.36 7.50 11.20
C SER A 198 -14.25 6.49 11.52
N SER A 199 -14.58 5.48 12.33
CA SER A 199 -13.64 4.41 12.70
C SER A 199 -13.05 3.72 11.47
N GLY A 200 -11.73 3.61 11.40
CA GLY A 200 -11.00 3.04 10.27
C GLY A 200 -10.68 4.03 9.14
N ASN A 201 -11.24 5.24 9.19
CA ASN A 201 -11.04 6.26 8.16
C ASN A 201 -10.07 7.38 8.58
N SER A 202 -9.44 7.27 9.75
CA SER A 202 -8.56 8.34 10.22
C SER A 202 -7.45 8.65 9.21
N ASN A 203 -7.26 9.95 8.95
CA ASN A 203 -6.17 10.49 8.12
C ASN A 203 -4.99 11.03 8.96
N SER A 204 -4.91 10.62 10.23
CA SER A 204 -3.80 10.96 11.13
C SER A 204 -2.49 10.29 10.74
N GLY A 205 -1.40 10.75 11.33
CA GLY A 205 -0.06 10.19 11.18
C GLY A 205 0.58 10.43 9.83
N HIS A 206 1.67 9.72 9.56
CA HIS A 206 2.53 9.93 8.41
C HIS A 206 2.94 11.42 8.27
N ASP A 207 3.59 11.93 9.32
CA ASP A 207 3.92 13.36 9.44
C ASP A 207 5.21 13.75 8.71
N TYR A 208 5.76 12.84 7.93
CA TYR A 208 7.02 13.02 7.20
C TYR A 208 6.84 14.00 6.04
N GLY A 209 7.78 14.94 5.90
CA GLY A 209 7.72 15.99 4.87
C GLY A 209 6.72 17.12 5.15
N THR A 210 5.95 17.06 6.24
CA THR A 210 4.90 18.05 6.52
C THR A 210 5.43 19.44 6.92
N LYS A 211 6.72 19.53 7.25
CA LYS A 211 7.40 20.79 7.60
C LYS A 211 8.08 21.49 6.42
N LEU A 212 8.10 20.83 5.26
CA LEU A 212 8.60 21.41 4.02
C LEU A 212 7.78 22.65 3.64
N SER A 213 8.43 23.65 3.05
CA SER A 213 7.76 24.79 2.43
C SER A 213 6.90 24.32 1.23
N GLU A 214 5.99 25.14 0.77
CA GLU A 214 5.12 24.80 -0.36
C GLU A 214 5.91 24.57 -1.66
N ASP A 215 7.02 25.29 -1.86
CA ASP A 215 7.89 25.06 -3.01
C ASP A 215 8.65 23.74 -2.91
N GLU A 216 9.18 23.41 -1.73
CA GLU A 216 9.82 22.11 -1.48
C GLU A 216 8.84 20.94 -1.64
N LYS A 217 7.60 21.08 -1.20
CA LYS A 217 6.56 20.07 -1.42
C LYS A 217 6.28 19.85 -2.92
N ARG A 218 6.22 20.93 -3.71
CA ARG A 218 6.07 20.85 -5.16
C ARG A 218 7.25 20.14 -5.80
N ASP A 219 8.48 20.49 -5.43
CA ASP A 219 9.70 19.82 -5.89
C ASP A 219 9.66 18.31 -5.56
N LEU A 220 9.28 17.97 -4.34
CA LEU A 220 9.14 16.57 -3.90
C LEU A 220 8.06 15.82 -4.71
N ILE A 221 6.92 16.45 -4.98
CA ILE A 221 5.85 15.86 -5.80
C ILE A 221 6.35 15.60 -7.23
N GLU A 222 7.08 16.55 -7.84
CA GLU A 222 7.67 16.32 -9.17
C GLU A 222 8.62 15.12 -9.17
N TYR A 223 9.43 14.94 -8.12
CA TYR A 223 10.25 13.74 -8.00
C TYR A 223 9.42 12.46 -7.86
N LEU A 224 8.36 12.46 -7.04
CA LEU A 224 7.50 11.30 -6.84
C LEU A 224 6.77 10.85 -8.12
N LYS A 225 6.54 11.77 -9.07
CA LYS A 225 6.00 11.45 -10.40
C LYS A 225 6.99 10.63 -11.26
N THR A 226 8.28 10.69 -10.94
CA THR A 226 9.33 9.94 -11.68
C THR A 226 9.47 8.48 -11.23
N LEU A 227 8.90 8.11 -10.08
CA LEU A 227 8.97 6.78 -9.51
C LEU A 227 7.88 5.87 -10.10
#